data_3dc4b0bf0a277b30a157ee4008081dcd
#
_entry.id   3dc4b0bf0a277b30a157ee4008081dcd
#
_cell.length_a   1.000
_cell.length_b   1.000
_cell.length_c   1.000
_cell.angle_alpha   90.00
_cell.angle_beta   90.00
_cell.angle_gamma   90.00
#
_symmetry.space_group_name_H-M   'P 1'
#
loop_
_entity.id
_entity.type
_entity.pdbx_description
1 polymer ?
#
loop_
_entity_poly.entity_id
_entity_poly.type
_entity_poly.pdbx_seq_one_letter_code
_entity_poly.pdbx_strand_id
1 'polypeptide(L)'
;MKIIPTSLIIFLIIISCINISRENNNLEEDEPQDKDYENLLKWGKTHNLNITEKIRLIKEKDTKLYIAKNLIPEDDIIMDIPPECMLNINNSLSLLNQKKFRKGFEKYKEVEKLSIEVMKDDHHVEQAFLSYILYIVNKKKKTYEKNNFYKYYSPMFYTFDQNLDNLPFYFSSEQMRIFFNTSFGSVFEILNRYIQDEVTAFEKHVFNKTIDSEEYLKYRILTIQKSIEVNKTLNIIPFLEYIKKDFKKVNCEFSINEQDHIIIKANANIFPGEELIMRPNAISNEHRLIFFGETFEELKAKYNTFNIPSLIPNYITDKPVDFDINSLGPKSRVDLVEIDFYKGLIFVYKKFARLIGEDDSDMGACKLILRYLSRIRDNYDLIGHDQIRQVYFRKKDIENVIRIVEGEKMYLEKRIDTLKTYMRNLDERNKRKINYDAEDVNDL
;
A
#
# COMPACT_ATOMS: atom_id res chain seq x y z
N MET A 1 -37.34 43.73 16.99
CA MET A 1 -36.34 42.70 17.30
C MET A 1 -36.63 42.18 18.70
N LYS A 2 -37.19 40.96 18.85
CA LYS A 2 -37.48 40.38 20.18
C LYS A 2 -36.18 39.84 20.76
N ILE A 3 -35.73 40.40 21.84
CA ILE A 3 -34.54 39.97 22.59
C ILE A 3 -34.92 38.65 23.29
N ILE A 4 -34.27 37.55 22.88
CA ILE A 4 -34.42 36.25 23.56
C ILE A 4 -33.73 36.38 24.92
N PRO A 5 -34.42 36.10 26.04
CA PRO A 5 -33.80 36.23 27.36
C PRO A 5 -32.64 35.23 27.52
N THR A 6 -31.53 35.71 28.06
CA THR A 6 -30.28 34.95 28.24
C THR A 6 -30.51 33.65 29.04
N SER A 7 -31.50 33.63 29.94
CA SER A 7 -31.92 32.44 30.67
C SER A 7 -32.45 31.31 29.78
N LEU A 8 -33.11 31.64 28.67
CA LEU A 8 -33.61 30.62 27.71
C LEU A 8 -32.47 29.97 26.93
N ILE A 9 -31.44 30.74 26.60
CA ILE A 9 -30.24 30.22 25.90
C ILE A 9 -29.46 29.28 26.84
N ILE A 10 -29.28 29.65 28.11
CA ILE A 10 -28.63 28.80 29.11
C ILE A 10 -29.43 27.51 29.33
N PHE A 11 -30.77 27.60 29.39
CA PHE A 11 -31.63 26.43 29.54
C PHE A 11 -31.56 25.46 28.33
N LEU A 12 -31.49 25.99 27.11
CA LEU A 12 -31.31 25.19 25.89
C LEU A 12 -29.93 24.53 25.85
N ILE A 13 -28.88 25.21 26.31
CA ILE A 13 -27.53 24.62 26.40
C ILE A 13 -27.50 23.48 27.42
N ILE A 14 -28.12 23.68 28.59
CA ILE A 14 -28.23 22.65 29.63
C ILE A 14 -29.01 21.43 29.12
N ILE A 15 -30.13 21.63 28.43
CA ILE A 15 -30.93 20.54 27.87
C ILE A 15 -30.11 19.80 26.75
N SER A 16 -29.37 20.51 25.91
CA SER A 16 -28.48 19.89 24.93
C SER A 16 -27.38 19.07 25.59
N CYS A 17 -26.76 19.59 26.65
CA CYS A 17 -25.76 18.85 27.42
C CYS A 17 -26.34 17.59 28.12
N ILE A 18 -27.56 17.69 28.64
CA ILE A 18 -28.27 16.56 29.29
C ILE A 18 -28.68 15.51 28.25
N ASN A 19 -29.12 15.92 27.05
CA ASN A 19 -29.45 15.00 25.97
C ASN A 19 -28.19 14.28 25.40
N ILE A 20 -27.09 15.02 25.23
CA ILE A 20 -25.78 14.41 24.84
C ILE A 20 -25.32 13.45 25.94
N SER A 21 -25.49 13.78 27.23
CA SER A 21 -25.15 12.89 28.33
C SER A 21 -26.08 11.66 28.41
N ARG A 22 -27.34 11.77 27.99
CA ARG A 22 -28.30 10.65 27.94
C ARG A 22 -28.07 9.76 26.72
N GLU A 23 -27.71 10.31 25.55
CA GLU A 23 -27.29 9.51 24.38
C GLU A 23 -26.02 8.76 24.67
N ASN A 24 -25.07 9.35 25.41
CA ASN A 24 -23.84 8.65 25.81
C ASN A 24 -24.07 7.56 26.88
N ASN A 25 -25.08 7.70 27.75
CA ASN A 25 -25.41 6.67 28.76
C ASN A 25 -26.19 5.46 28.16
N ASN A 26 -26.81 5.61 26.99
CA ASN A 26 -27.46 4.49 26.28
C ASN A 26 -26.48 3.67 25.44
N LEU A 27 -25.18 4.04 25.41
CA LEU A 27 -24.10 3.24 24.80
C LEU A 27 -23.51 2.19 25.78
N GLU A 28 -24.06 2.06 26.98
CA GLU A 28 -23.69 1.03 27.98
C GLU A 28 -24.50 -0.28 27.86
N GLU A 29 -25.26 -0.51 26.80
CA GLU A 29 -25.67 -1.90 26.51
C GLU A 29 -24.39 -2.67 26.18
N ASP A 30 -24.05 -3.61 27.07
CA ASP A 30 -22.97 -4.60 26.90
C ASP A 30 -23.13 -5.31 25.54
N GLU A 31 -22.52 -4.74 24.50
CA GLU A 31 -22.33 -5.50 23.26
C GLU A 31 -21.62 -6.80 23.64
N PRO A 32 -22.06 -7.96 23.12
CA PRO A 32 -21.46 -9.24 23.47
C PRO A 32 -19.96 -9.14 23.22
N GLN A 33 -19.19 -9.22 24.30
CA GLN A 33 -17.73 -9.10 24.26
C GLN A 33 -17.20 -10.11 23.24
N ASP A 34 -16.38 -9.63 22.30
CA ASP A 34 -15.76 -10.47 21.28
C ASP A 34 -14.80 -11.45 21.96
N LYS A 35 -15.26 -12.71 22.14
CA LYS A 35 -14.47 -13.75 22.82
C LYS A 35 -13.08 -13.94 22.24
N ASP A 36 -12.93 -13.74 20.95
CA ASP A 36 -11.65 -13.91 20.27
C ASP A 36 -10.71 -12.76 20.61
N TYR A 37 -11.23 -11.54 20.67
CA TYR A 37 -10.47 -10.39 21.13
C TYR A 37 -10.07 -10.52 22.61
N GLU A 38 -10.96 -11.00 23.48
CA GLU A 38 -10.61 -11.29 24.87
C GLU A 38 -9.52 -12.34 25.02
N ASN A 39 -9.59 -13.40 24.22
CA ASN A 39 -8.55 -14.43 24.20
C ASN A 39 -7.21 -13.86 23.74
N LEU A 40 -7.24 -12.96 22.74
CA LEU A 40 -6.04 -12.25 22.28
C LEU A 40 -5.46 -11.35 23.36
N LEU A 41 -6.30 -10.59 24.07
CA LEU A 41 -5.87 -9.75 25.20
C LEU A 41 -5.27 -10.59 26.35
N LYS A 42 -5.90 -11.70 26.71
CA LYS A 42 -5.38 -12.62 27.73
C LYS A 42 -4.01 -13.17 27.31
N TRP A 43 -3.90 -13.60 26.06
CA TRP A 43 -2.63 -14.07 25.50
C TRP A 43 -1.57 -12.97 25.55
N GLY A 44 -1.88 -11.76 25.09
CA GLY A 44 -0.97 -10.62 25.12
C GLY A 44 -0.48 -10.30 26.54
N LYS A 45 -1.40 -10.26 27.52
CA LYS A 45 -1.05 -10.01 28.94
C LYS A 45 -0.09 -11.07 29.49
N THR A 46 -0.20 -12.34 29.08
CA THR A 46 0.78 -13.38 29.49
C THR A 46 2.16 -13.19 28.87
N HIS A 47 2.30 -12.31 27.91
CA HIS A 47 3.53 -11.96 27.22
C HIS A 47 3.91 -10.48 27.43
N ASN A 48 3.52 -9.91 28.56
CA ASN A 48 3.82 -8.54 29.00
C ASN A 48 3.25 -7.43 28.11
N LEU A 49 2.28 -7.73 27.24
CA LEU A 49 1.52 -6.70 26.52
C LEU A 49 0.79 -5.82 27.51
N ASN A 50 0.97 -4.51 27.39
CA ASN A 50 0.20 -3.53 28.13
C ASN A 50 -0.67 -2.71 27.19
N ILE A 51 -2.01 -2.74 27.41
CA ILE A 51 -2.97 -1.88 26.74
C ILE A 51 -3.75 -1.15 27.82
N THR A 52 -3.84 0.17 27.72
CA THR A 52 -4.56 0.98 28.70
C THR A 52 -6.03 0.60 28.79
N GLU A 53 -6.59 0.60 30.01
CA GLU A 53 -8.02 0.37 30.23
C GLU A 53 -8.90 1.57 29.83
N LYS A 54 -8.27 2.68 29.41
CA LYS A 54 -8.95 3.89 28.93
C LYS A 54 -9.54 3.74 27.53
N ILE A 55 -9.27 2.62 26.82
CA ILE A 55 -9.82 2.33 25.50
C ILE A 55 -10.77 1.13 25.53
N ARG A 56 -11.63 1.05 24.53
CA ARG A 56 -12.44 -0.15 24.26
C ARG A 56 -12.53 -0.42 22.77
N LEU A 57 -12.67 -1.71 22.40
CA LEU A 57 -12.98 -2.12 21.05
C LEU A 57 -14.48 -1.99 20.82
N ILE A 58 -14.89 -1.34 19.75
CA ILE A 58 -16.27 -1.33 19.28
C ILE A 58 -16.37 -1.93 17.89
N LYS A 59 -17.57 -2.40 17.53
CA LYS A 59 -17.88 -2.85 16.18
C LYS A 59 -18.79 -1.80 15.52
N GLU A 60 -18.29 -1.16 14.49
CA GLU A 60 -19.08 -0.27 13.64
C GLU A 60 -19.30 -0.92 12.30
N LYS A 61 -20.52 -1.36 12.02
CA LYS A 61 -20.88 -2.17 10.84
C LYS A 61 -20.02 -3.45 10.78
N ASP A 62 -19.12 -3.52 9.80
CA ASP A 62 -18.21 -4.68 9.62
C ASP A 62 -16.78 -4.39 10.08
N THR A 63 -16.53 -3.22 10.67
CA THR A 63 -15.19 -2.78 11.09
C THR A 63 -15.10 -2.75 12.60
N LYS A 64 -14.04 -3.32 13.15
CA LYS A 64 -13.69 -3.21 14.57
C LYS A 64 -12.68 -2.07 14.73
N LEU A 65 -12.90 -1.18 15.70
CA LEU A 65 -12.00 -0.05 15.95
C LEU A 65 -11.93 0.29 17.43
N TYR A 66 -10.83 0.93 17.83
CA TYR A 66 -10.67 1.44 19.19
C TYR A 66 -11.24 2.84 19.33
N ILE A 67 -11.97 3.04 20.43
CA ILE A 67 -12.38 4.35 20.90
C ILE A 67 -11.89 4.60 22.34
N ALA A 68 -11.72 5.85 22.69
CA ALA A 68 -11.46 6.23 24.07
C ALA A 68 -12.72 5.98 24.94
N LYS A 69 -12.58 5.23 26.02
CA LYS A 69 -13.60 5.07 27.06
C LYS A 69 -13.56 6.22 28.07
N ASN A 70 -12.34 6.63 28.43
CA ASN A 70 -12.04 7.73 29.33
C ASN A 70 -11.08 8.71 28.67
N LEU A 71 -10.94 9.92 29.21
CA LEU A 71 -9.92 10.86 28.74
C LEU A 71 -8.53 10.21 28.76
N ILE A 72 -7.84 10.29 27.62
CA ILE A 72 -6.46 9.91 27.48
C ILE A 72 -5.68 11.22 27.27
N PRO A 73 -4.89 11.65 28.27
CA PRO A 73 -4.05 12.83 28.14
C PRO A 73 -3.01 12.68 27.01
N GLU A 74 -2.59 13.83 26.47
CA GLU A 74 -1.40 13.89 25.63
C GLU A 74 -0.21 13.26 26.36
N ASP A 75 0.64 12.57 25.63
CA ASP A 75 1.80 11.82 26.10
C ASP A 75 1.53 10.50 26.85
N ASP A 76 0.27 10.15 27.14
CA ASP A 76 -0.05 8.86 27.74
C ASP A 76 0.25 7.71 26.76
N ILE A 77 0.85 6.63 27.31
CA ILE A 77 1.05 5.38 26.56
C ILE A 77 -0.28 4.64 26.49
N ILE A 78 -0.74 4.40 25.26
CA ILE A 78 -1.97 3.66 24.96
C ILE A 78 -1.68 2.16 24.88
N MET A 79 -0.58 1.79 24.20
CA MET A 79 -0.16 0.40 24.05
C MET A 79 1.35 0.30 24.15
N ASP A 80 1.81 -0.75 24.84
CA ASP A 80 3.21 -1.20 24.89
C ASP A 80 3.23 -2.67 24.46
N ILE A 81 3.72 -2.93 23.24
CA ILE A 81 3.70 -4.24 22.60
C ILE A 81 5.12 -4.77 22.53
N PRO A 82 5.47 -5.76 23.39
CA PRO A 82 6.81 -6.32 23.41
C PRO A 82 7.08 -7.26 22.23
N PRO A 83 8.37 -7.51 21.89
CA PRO A 83 8.79 -8.38 20.78
C PRO A 83 8.18 -9.79 20.83
N GLU A 84 7.91 -10.32 22.03
CA GLU A 84 7.28 -11.63 22.21
C GLU A 84 5.88 -11.71 21.64
N CYS A 85 5.17 -10.58 21.54
CA CYS A 85 3.85 -10.49 20.91
C CYS A 85 3.92 -10.32 19.40
N MET A 86 5.11 -10.22 18.81
CA MET A 86 5.30 -10.00 17.37
C MET A 86 5.59 -11.33 16.66
N LEU A 87 4.92 -11.54 15.54
CA LEU A 87 5.14 -12.73 14.72
C LEU A 87 6.05 -12.39 13.54
N ASN A 88 7.21 -13.04 13.48
CA ASN A 88 8.18 -12.92 12.40
C ASN A 88 8.69 -14.29 11.94
N ILE A 89 9.53 -14.30 10.90
CA ILE A 89 10.04 -15.54 10.32
C ILE A 89 10.92 -16.32 11.30
N ASN A 90 11.76 -15.64 12.08
CA ASN A 90 12.69 -16.26 12.99
C ASN A 90 11.98 -16.97 14.15
N ASN A 91 11.00 -16.29 14.77
CA ASN A 91 10.16 -16.86 15.81
C ASN A 91 9.34 -18.03 15.27
N SER A 92 8.77 -17.89 14.07
CA SER A 92 8.00 -18.95 13.41
C SER A 92 8.84 -20.20 13.18
N LEU A 93 10.03 -20.07 12.62
CA LEU A 93 10.94 -21.19 12.37
C LEU A 93 11.45 -21.84 13.64
N SER A 94 11.69 -21.04 14.68
CA SER A 94 12.10 -21.54 16.01
C SER A 94 11.01 -22.38 16.67
N LEU A 95 9.79 -21.86 16.75
CA LEU A 95 8.67 -22.51 17.42
C LEU A 95 8.10 -23.70 16.63
N LEU A 96 8.10 -23.64 15.30
CA LEU A 96 7.72 -24.79 14.45
C LEU A 96 8.68 -25.96 14.66
N ASN A 97 9.95 -25.66 14.91
CA ASN A 97 11.04 -26.64 15.15
C ASN A 97 11.04 -27.82 14.16
N GLN A 98 10.68 -27.57 12.91
CA GLN A 98 10.62 -28.59 11.86
C GLN A 98 11.71 -28.33 10.82
N LYS A 99 12.66 -29.25 10.70
CA LYS A 99 13.80 -29.18 9.77
C LYS A 99 13.35 -28.86 8.32
N LYS A 100 12.16 -29.32 7.93
CA LYS A 100 11.61 -29.06 6.57
C LYS A 100 11.36 -27.57 6.30
N PHE A 101 10.87 -26.79 7.29
CA PHE A 101 10.60 -25.37 7.10
C PHE A 101 11.90 -24.57 7.03
N ARG A 102 12.89 -24.87 7.89
CA ARG A 102 14.21 -24.22 7.82
C ARG A 102 14.90 -24.50 6.50
N LYS A 103 14.93 -25.76 6.05
CA LYS A 103 15.46 -26.12 4.72
C LYS A 103 14.68 -25.48 3.58
N GLY A 104 13.34 -25.41 3.72
CA GLY A 104 12.47 -24.77 2.75
C GLY A 104 12.77 -23.27 2.63
N PHE A 105 12.97 -22.57 3.74
CA PHE A 105 13.31 -21.15 3.74
C PHE A 105 14.65 -20.87 3.06
N GLU A 106 15.70 -21.63 3.40
CA GLU A 106 17.00 -21.47 2.73
C GLU A 106 16.90 -21.74 1.23
N LYS A 107 16.20 -22.80 0.84
CA LYS A 107 15.98 -23.12 -0.57
C LYS A 107 15.15 -22.03 -1.29
N TYR A 108 14.15 -21.45 -0.65
CA TYR A 108 13.37 -20.36 -1.21
C TYR A 108 14.24 -19.12 -1.44
N LYS A 109 15.09 -18.77 -0.48
CA LYS A 109 16.07 -17.67 -0.65
C LYS A 109 17.00 -17.89 -1.85
N GLU A 110 17.41 -19.13 -2.11
CA GLU A 110 18.25 -19.46 -3.27
C GLU A 110 17.48 -19.29 -4.59
N VAL A 111 16.23 -19.76 -4.65
CA VAL A 111 15.36 -19.61 -5.83
C VAL A 111 15.10 -18.15 -6.14
N GLU A 112 14.77 -17.37 -5.13
CA GLU A 112 14.49 -15.94 -5.27
C GLU A 112 15.72 -15.13 -5.68
N LYS A 113 16.92 -15.46 -5.21
CA LYS A 113 18.16 -14.81 -5.69
C LYS A 113 18.38 -14.96 -7.19
N LEU A 114 17.87 -16.02 -7.81
CA LEU A 114 17.97 -16.24 -9.24
C LEU A 114 16.91 -15.48 -10.04
N SER A 115 15.79 -15.15 -9.42
CA SER A 115 14.66 -14.46 -10.07
C SER A 115 14.68 -12.94 -9.88
N ILE A 116 15.38 -12.42 -8.88
CA ILE A 116 15.31 -11.04 -8.43
C ILE A 116 16.64 -10.30 -8.56
N GLU A 117 17.08 -10.04 -9.78
CA GLU A 117 17.92 -8.84 -10.00
C GLU A 117 17.11 -7.52 -9.87
N VAL A 118 15.80 -7.63 -9.68
CA VAL A 118 14.85 -6.53 -9.82
C VAL A 118 14.27 -6.01 -8.51
N MET A 119 14.19 -6.83 -7.46
CA MET A 119 13.74 -6.41 -6.13
C MET A 119 14.71 -6.93 -5.08
N LYS A 120 15.73 -6.15 -4.75
CA LYS A 120 16.67 -6.42 -3.66
C LYS A 120 16.06 -6.10 -2.30
N ASP A 121 14.89 -6.64 -1.99
CA ASP A 121 14.26 -6.48 -0.68
C ASP A 121 14.22 -7.83 0.04
N ASP A 122 15.14 -8.02 1.00
CA ASP A 122 15.19 -9.22 1.83
C ASP A 122 13.86 -9.44 2.59
N HIS A 123 13.13 -8.38 2.90
CA HIS A 123 11.84 -8.43 3.59
C HIS A 123 10.76 -9.14 2.78
N HIS A 124 10.84 -9.05 1.45
CA HIS A 124 9.88 -9.70 0.59
C HIS A 124 9.94 -11.22 0.70
N VAL A 125 11.15 -11.78 0.73
CA VAL A 125 11.39 -13.22 0.91
C VAL A 125 10.87 -13.71 2.26
N GLU A 126 11.15 -12.96 3.34
CA GLU A 126 10.65 -13.27 4.66
C GLU A 126 9.12 -13.23 4.72
N GLN A 127 8.53 -12.20 4.14
CA GLN A 127 7.09 -12.00 4.11
C GLN A 127 6.37 -13.10 3.33
N ALA A 128 6.86 -13.48 2.14
CA ALA A 128 6.29 -14.55 1.33
C ALA A 128 6.37 -15.91 2.06
N PHE A 129 7.51 -16.20 2.69
CA PHE A 129 7.66 -17.45 3.42
C PHE A 129 6.84 -17.49 4.71
N LEU A 130 6.70 -16.38 5.41
CA LEU A 130 5.81 -16.25 6.57
C LEU A 130 4.34 -16.47 6.16
N SER A 131 3.93 -15.91 5.03
CA SER A 131 2.59 -16.14 4.45
C SER A 131 2.36 -17.62 4.18
N TYR A 132 3.35 -18.31 3.63
CA TYR A 132 3.28 -19.76 3.40
C TYR A 132 3.15 -20.55 4.71
N ILE A 133 3.90 -20.18 5.77
CA ILE A 133 3.76 -20.81 7.09
C ILE A 133 2.33 -20.65 7.61
N LEU A 134 1.79 -19.44 7.59
CA LEU A 134 0.44 -19.16 8.04
C LEU A 134 -0.61 -19.95 7.25
N TYR A 135 -0.50 -19.96 5.93
CA TYR A 135 -1.34 -20.76 5.05
C TYR A 135 -1.32 -22.24 5.44
N ILE A 136 -0.14 -22.85 5.56
CA ILE A 136 -0.02 -24.29 5.88
C ILE A 136 -0.52 -24.63 7.27
N VAL A 137 -0.22 -23.79 8.25
CA VAL A 137 -0.63 -24.03 9.65
C VAL A 137 -2.14 -23.97 9.77
N ASN A 138 -2.79 -22.98 9.15
CA ASN A 138 -4.24 -22.83 9.19
C ASN A 138 -4.95 -23.92 8.36
N LYS A 139 -4.48 -24.20 7.13
CA LYS A 139 -5.03 -25.29 6.30
C LYS A 139 -4.94 -26.66 6.97
N LYS A 140 -3.91 -26.90 7.77
CA LYS A 140 -3.68 -28.17 8.48
C LYS A 140 -3.80 -28.00 10.00
N LYS A 141 -4.73 -27.20 10.47
CA LYS A 141 -4.95 -26.86 11.87
C LYS A 141 -4.84 -28.09 12.77
N LYS A 142 -5.58 -29.16 12.52
CA LYS A 142 -5.56 -30.42 13.30
C LYS A 142 -4.16 -31.03 13.45
N THR A 143 -3.29 -30.86 12.44
CA THR A 143 -1.92 -31.39 12.48
C THR A 143 -1.01 -30.51 13.34
N TYR A 144 -1.27 -29.21 13.37
CA TYR A 144 -0.41 -28.22 14.05
C TYR A 144 -0.90 -27.82 15.44
N GLU A 145 -2.14 -28.15 15.85
CA GLU A 145 -2.70 -27.80 17.17
C GLU A 145 -1.79 -28.18 18.36
N LYS A 146 -1.00 -29.24 18.23
CA LYS A 146 -0.04 -29.66 19.26
C LYS A 146 1.33 -29.01 19.14
N ASN A 147 1.57 -28.26 18.04
CA ASN A 147 2.85 -27.60 17.80
C ASN A 147 2.98 -26.32 18.64
N ASN A 148 4.19 -26.02 19.11
CA ASN A 148 4.45 -24.83 19.92
C ASN A 148 4.11 -23.53 19.19
N PHE A 149 4.38 -23.44 17.91
CA PHE A 149 4.00 -22.28 17.08
C PHE A 149 2.47 -22.05 17.13
N TYR A 150 1.66 -23.07 16.88
CA TYR A 150 0.22 -22.93 16.90
C TYR A 150 -0.29 -22.59 18.30
N LYS A 151 0.20 -23.29 19.33
CA LYS A 151 -0.18 -23.01 20.72
C LYS A 151 0.14 -21.58 21.14
N TYR A 152 1.26 -21.05 20.65
CA TYR A 152 1.70 -19.71 20.98
C TYR A 152 0.88 -18.65 20.25
N TYR A 153 0.74 -18.74 18.92
CA TYR A 153 0.15 -17.69 18.09
C TYR A 153 -1.32 -17.91 17.71
N SER A 154 -1.94 -19.03 18.10
CA SER A 154 -3.36 -19.30 17.74
C SER A 154 -4.34 -18.17 18.12
N PRO A 155 -4.18 -17.44 19.22
CA PRO A 155 -5.05 -16.31 19.54
C PRO A 155 -4.98 -15.18 18.52
N MET A 156 -3.86 -15.03 17.79
CA MET A 156 -3.74 -14.03 16.72
C MET A 156 -4.45 -14.45 15.43
N PHE A 157 -4.67 -15.75 15.22
CA PHE A 157 -5.12 -16.26 13.91
C PHE A 157 -6.55 -15.85 13.56
N TYR A 158 -7.40 -15.55 14.55
CA TYR A 158 -8.73 -15.03 14.27
C TYR A 158 -8.68 -13.64 13.55
N THR A 159 -7.62 -12.87 13.76
CA THR A 159 -7.44 -11.58 13.08
C THR A 159 -7.15 -11.74 11.59
N PHE A 160 -6.84 -12.96 11.13
CA PHE A 160 -6.65 -13.31 9.73
C PHE A 160 -7.96 -13.75 9.04
N ASP A 161 -9.06 -13.85 9.76
CA ASP A 161 -10.37 -14.13 9.16
C ASP A 161 -11.08 -12.83 8.78
N GLN A 162 -10.61 -12.22 7.70
CA GLN A 162 -11.13 -10.96 7.18
C GLN A 162 -11.70 -11.16 5.79
N ASN A 163 -12.77 -10.39 5.49
CA ASN A 163 -13.29 -10.30 4.13
C ASN A 163 -12.40 -9.37 3.30
N LEU A 164 -11.85 -9.91 2.21
CA LEU A 164 -10.95 -9.22 1.29
C LEU A 164 -11.60 -8.88 -0.06
N ASP A 165 -12.93 -9.06 -0.20
CA ASP A 165 -13.67 -8.89 -1.46
C ASP A 165 -13.59 -7.45 -2.04
N ASN A 166 -13.14 -6.49 -1.24
CA ASN A 166 -12.94 -5.10 -1.67
C ASN A 166 -11.56 -4.83 -2.28
N LEU A 167 -10.73 -5.85 -2.41
CA LEU A 167 -9.39 -5.70 -2.98
C LEU A 167 -9.38 -6.03 -4.47
N PRO A 168 -8.52 -5.38 -5.27
CA PRO A 168 -8.42 -5.60 -6.71
C PRO A 168 -8.17 -7.05 -7.12
N PHE A 169 -7.57 -7.86 -6.27
CA PHE A 169 -7.38 -9.31 -6.51
C PHE A 169 -8.71 -10.08 -6.64
N TYR A 170 -9.79 -9.54 -6.09
CA TYR A 170 -11.14 -10.13 -6.11
C TYR A 170 -12.11 -9.33 -6.99
N PHE A 171 -11.64 -8.31 -7.69
CA PHE A 171 -12.45 -7.57 -8.63
C PHE A 171 -12.80 -8.43 -9.85
N SER A 172 -14.00 -8.23 -10.38
CA SER A 172 -14.41 -8.85 -11.63
C SER A 172 -13.55 -8.35 -12.80
N SER A 173 -13.51 -9.12 -13.89
CA SER A 173 -12.82 -8.71 -15.13
C SER A 173 -13.34 -7.37 -15.66
N GLU A 174 -14.64 -7.09 -15.49
CA GLU A 174 -15.26 -5.82 -15.88
C GLU A 174 -14.73 -4.65 -15.04
N GLN A 175 -14.62 -4.85 -13.72
CA GLN A 175 -14.04 -3.87 -12.82
C GLN A 175 -12.56 -3.59 -13.14
N MET A 176 -11.76 -4.62 -13.38
CA MET A 176 -10.36 -4.46 -13.73
C MET A 176 -10.15 -3.83 -15.12
N ARG A 177 -11.13 -3.96 -16.04
CA ARG A 177 -11.05 -3.36 -17.37
C ARG A 177 -10.91 -1.84 -17.37
N ILE A 178 -11.42 -1.16 -16.33
CA ILE A 178 -11.27 0.29 -16.16
C ILE A 178 -9.79 0.68 -16.05
N PHE A 179 -8.97 -0.18 -15.45
CA PHE A 179 -7.54 0.07 -15.27
C PHE A 179 -6.67 -0.41 -16.44
N PHE A 180 -7.28 -0.92 -17.50
CA PHE A 180 -6.53 -1.34 -18.69
C PHE A 180 -5.80 -0.13 -19.28
N ASN A 181 -4.48 -0.29 -19.55
CA ASN A 181 -3.58 0.78 -20.01
C ASN A 181 -3.35 1.94 -19.02
N THR A 182 -3.63 1.73 -17.74
CA THR A 182 -3.24 2.67 -16.66
C THR A 182 -1.98 2.19 -15.93
N SER A 183 -1.35 3.10 -15.17
CA SER A 183 -0.22 2.72 -14.30
C SER A 183 -0.68 1.70 -13.24
N PHE A 184 -1.83 1.92 -12.62
CA PHE A 184 -2.41 1.01 -11.64
C PHE A 184 -2.59 -0.41 -12.21
N GLY A 185 -3.17 -0.52 -13.40
CA GLY A 185 -3.36 -1.82 -14.05
C GLY A 185 -2.03 -2.56 -14.27
N SER A 186 -1.00 -1.83 -14.71
CA SER A 186 0.34 -2.39 -14.91
C SER A 186 0.99 -2.82 -13.59
N VAL A 187 0.88 -2.03 -12.53
CA VAL A 187 1.38 -2.38 -11.18
C VAL A 187 0.67 -3.61 -10.66
N PHE A 188 -0.65 -3.64 -10.78
CA PHE A 188 -1.45 -4.78 -10.34
C PHE A 188 -1.08 -6.07 -11.08
N GLU A 189 -0.93 -6.02 -12.41
CA GLU A 189 -0.55 -7.17 -13.22
C GLU A 189 0.82 -7.72 -12.81
N ILE A 190 1.82 -6.84 -12.61
CA ILE A 190 3.15 -7.22 -12.15
C ILE A 190 3.08 -7.90 -10.77
N LEU A 191 2.36 -7.32 -9.82
CA LEU A 191 2.24 -7.87 -8.47
C LEU A 191 1.48 -9.20 -8.46
N ASN A 192 0.41 -9.30 -9.24
CA ASN A 192 -0.35 -10.54 -9.35
C ASN A 192 0.50 -11.66 -9.96
N ARG A 193 1.22 -11.39 -11.05
CA ARG A 193 2.16 -12.34 -11.64
C ARG A 193 3.23 -12.76 -10.64
N TYR A 194 3.78 -11.80 -9.91
CA TYR A 194 4.80 -12.07 -8.91
C TYR A 194 4.30 -13.03 -7.82
N ILE A 195 3.08 -12.85 -7.30
CA ILE A 195 2.48 -13.77 -6.32
C ILE A 195 2.26 -15.17 -6.93
N GLN A 196 1.89 -15.26 -8.21
CA GLN A 196 1.78 -16.56 -8.90
C GLN A 196 3.13 -17.25 -9.04
N ASP A 197 4.18 -16.50 -9.30
CA ASP A 197 5.56 -17.02 -9.35
C ASP A 197 6.03 -17.51 -7.98
N GLU A 198 5.67 -16.82 -6.87
CA GLU A 198 5.90 -17.29 -5.50
C GLU A 198 5.24 -18.66 -5.27
N VAL A 199 3.96 -18.81 -5.63
CA VAL A 199 3.23 -20.08 -5.52
C VAL A 199 3.95 -21.18 -6.30
N THR A 200 4.32 -20.89 -7.54
CA THR A 200 5.05 -21.83 -8.40
C THR A 200 6.41 -22.23 -7.80
N ALA A 201 7.13 -21.27 -7.22
CA ALA A 201 8.40 -21.52 -6.55
C ALA A 201 8.22 -22.46 -5.35
N PHE A 202 7.22 -22.21 -4.49
CA PHE A 202 6.91 -23.08 -3.37
C PHE A 202 6.47 -24.48 -3.80
N GLU A 203 5.63 -24.57 -4.84
CA GLU A 203 5.16 -25.87 -5.35
C GLU A 203 6.27 -26.71 -5.93
N LYS A 204 6.99 -26.16 -6.91
CA LYS A 204 7.93 -26.94 -7.73
C LYS A 204 9.32 -27.03 -7.14
N HIS A 205 9.79 -25.94 -6.54
CA HIS A 205 11.20 -25.83 -6.15
C HIS A 205 11.46 -26.03 -4.66
N VAL A 206 10.50 -25.68 -3.78
CA VAL A 206 10.72 -25.73 -2.33
C VAL A 206 10.13 -26.97 -1.69
N PHE A 207 8.83 -27.20 -1.87
CA PHE A 207 8.11 -28.24 -1.11
C PHE A 207 7.62 -29.42 -1.97
N ASN A 208 7.61 -29.31 -3.29
CA ASN A 208 7.07 -30.29 -4.24
C ASN A 208 5.63 -30.74 -3.85
N LYS A 209 4.76 -29.76 -3.63
CA LYS A 209 3.37 -29.96 -3.20
C LYS A 209 2.49 -28.88 -3.79
N THR A 210 1.29 -29.26 -4.22
CA THR A 210 0.27 -28.33 -4.70
C THR A 210 -0.17 -27.38 -3.60
N ILE A 211 -0.25 -26.12 -3.95
CA ILE A 211 -0.72 -25.00 -3.12
C ILE A 211 -2.02 -24.49 -3.71
N ASP A 212 -2.98 -24.24 -2.86
CA ASP A 212 -4.19 -23.51 -3.21
C ASP A 212 -3.80 -22.02 -3.33
N SER A 213 -3.70 -21.54 -4.56
CA SER A 213 -3.20 -20.19 -4.84
C SER A 213 -4.13 -19.10 -4.31
N GLU A 214 -5.44 -19.33 -4.32
CA GLU A 214 -6.43 -18.38 -3.81
C GLU A 214 -6.33 -18.27 -2.28
N GLU A 215 -6.26 -19.42 -1.60
CA GLU A 215 -6.10 -19.43 -0.15
C GLU A 215 -4.72 -18.88 0.27
N TYR A 216 -3.63 -19.19 -0.45
CA TYR A 216 -2.32 -18.60 -0.21
C TYR A 216 -2.35 -17.07 -0.38
N LEU A 217 -3.01 -16.57 -1.43
CA LEU A 217 -3.16 -15.14 -1.70
C LEU A 217 -3.79 -14.41 -0.51
N LYS A 218 -4.81 -14.99 0.13
CA LYS A 218 -5.41 -14.44 1.34
C LYS A 218 -4.35 -14.18 2.42
N TYR A 219 -3.55 -15.20 2.75
CA TYR A 219 -2.50 -15.04 3.77
C TYR A 219 -1.39 -14.09 3.32
N ARG A 220 -1.08 -14.03 2.04
CA ARG A 220 -0.10 -13.12 1.47
C ARG A 220 -0.51 -11.66 1.67
N ILE A 221 -1.75 -11.33 1.33
CA ILE A 221 -2.32 -10.00 1.53
C ILE A 221 -2.35 -9.63 3.01
N LEU A 222 -2.87 -10.50 3.86
CA LEU A 222 -2.97 -10.25 5.30
C LEU A 222 -1.59 -10.04 5.95
N THR A 223 -0.58 -10.80 5.51
CA THR A 223 0.79 -10.60 5.95
C THR A 223 1.30 -9.21 5.55
N ILE A 224 1.04 -8.77 4.32
CA ILE A 224 1.41 -7.41 3.86
C ILE A 224 0.71 -6.33 4.69
N GLN A 225 -0.59 -6.48 4.92
CA GLN A 225 -1.39 -5.50 5.65
C GLN A 225 -0.94 -5.30 7.10
N LYS A 226 -0.51 -6.38 7.75
CA LYS A 226 -0.22 -6.42 9.19
C LYS A 226 1.27 -6.32 9.52
N SER A 227 2.14 -6.36 8.51
CA SER A 227 3.58 -6.33 8.72
C SER A 227 4.11 -4.90 8.90
N ILE A 228 4.99 -4.74 9.89
CA ILE A 228 5.78 -3.54 10.11
C ILE A 228 7.24 -3.96 10.29
N GLU A 229 8.17 -3.16 9.74
CA GLU A 229 9.59 -3.36 9.95
C GLU A 229 10.00 -2.84 11.33
N VAL A 230 10.60 -3.70 12.13
CA VAL A 230 11.20 -3.38 13.42
C VAL A 230 12.62 -3.93 13.40
N ASN A 231 13.61 -3.07 13.51
CA ASN A 231 15.05 -3.43 13.50
C ASN A 231 15.44 -4.34 12.31
N LYS A 232 15.06 -3.95 11.11
CA LYS A 232 15.32 -4.69 9.86
C LYS A 232 14.67 -6.08 9.79
N THR A 233 13.75 -6.38 10.68
CA THR A 233 12.97 -7.62 10.69
C THR A 233 11.50 -7.29 10.44
N LEU A 234 10.87 -8.03 9.56
CA LEU A 234 9.45 -7.85 9.29
C LEU A 234 8.63 -8.59 10.35
N ASN A 235 7.75 -7.86 11.02
CA ASN A 235 6.91 -8.38 12.10
C ASN A 235 5.44 -8.15 11.82
N ILE A 236 4.61 -9.17 12.03
CA ILE A 236 3.15 -9.02 12.13
C ILE A 236 2.83 -8.66 13.58
N ILE A 237 2.13 -7.55 13.76
CA ILE A 237 1.88 -6.95 15.05
C ILE A 237 0.38 -6.98 15.30
N PRO A 238 -0.07 -7.66 16.37
CA PRO A 238 -1.48 -7.68 16.73
C PRO A 238 -1.94 -6.32 17.26
N PHE A 239 -3.23 -6.08 17.25
CA PHE A 239 -3.95 -4.92 17.80
C PHE A 239 -3.86 -3.63 16.98
N LEU A 240 -2.84 -3.44 16.13
CA LEU A 240 -2.69 -2.21 15.33
C LEU A 240 -3.74 -2.06 14.24
N GLU A 241 -4.36 -3.16 13.83
CA GLU A 241 -5.46 -3.20 12.87
C GLU A 241 -6.73 -2.50 13.37
N TYR A 242 -6.88 -2.37 14.68
CA TYR A 242 -8.04 -1.70 15.30
C TYR A 242 -7.86 -0.20 15.47
N ILE A 243 -6.68 0.33 15.19
CA ILE A 243 -6.43 1.77 15.15
C ILE A 243 -6.73 2.28 13.77
N LYS A 244 -7.67 3.21 13.65
CA LYS A 244 -8.05 3.83 12.38
C LYS A 244 -6.86 4.50 11.71
N LYS A 245 -6.78 4.41 10.39
CA LYS A 245 -5.74 5.09 9.60
C LYS A 245 -6.35 6.29 8.89
N ASP A 246 -5.83 7.48 9.18
CA ASP A 246 -6.24 8.73 8.52
C ASP A 246 -5.08 9.73 8.56
N PHE A 247 -5.04 10.67 7.61
CA PHE A 247 -4.10 11.81 7.62
C PHE A 247 -4.64 12.99 8.43
N LYS A 248 -5.96 13.03 8.63
CA LYS A 248 -6.67 14.06 9.40
C LYS A 248 -6.97 13.55 10.80
N LYS A 249 -7.02 14.46 11.77
CA LYS A 249 -7.37 14.14 13.15
C LYS A 249 -6.50 13.08 13.83
N VAL A 250 -5.24 12.94 13.36
CA VAL A 250 -4.27 12.03 13.97
C VAL A 250 -4.08 12.38 15.43
N ASN A 251 -4.37 11.45 16.34
CA ASN A 251 -4.28 11.63 17.79
C ASN A 251 -3.40 10.57 18.47
N CYS A 252 -2.84 9.64 17.67
CA CYS A 252 -1.90 8.64 18.15
C CYS A 252 -0.64 8.63 17.28
N GLU A 253 0.49 8.37 17.90
CA GLU A 253 1.75 8.15 17.21
C GLU A 253 2.34 6.78 17.52
N PHE A 254 3.14 6.30 16.58
CA PHE A 254 3.84 5.02 16.65
C PHE A 254 5.33 5.29 16.83
N SER A 255 5.95 4.57 17.78
CA SER A 255 7.39 4.60 17.99
C SER A 255 7.91 3.21 18.38
N ILE A 256 9.23 3.02 18.26
CA ILE A 256 9.94 1.82 18.72
C ILE A 256 10.93 2.27 19.79
N ASN A 257 10.91 1.63 20.97
CA ASN A 257 11.84 1.95 22.03
C ASN A 257 13.15 1.13 21.93
N GLU A 258 14.08 1.36 22.85
CA GLU A 258 15.39 0.70 22.88
C GLU A 258 15.33 -0.82 23.12
N GLN A 259 14.20 -1.34 23.63
CA GLN A 259 13.96 -2.77 23.84
C GLN A 259 13.17 -3.41 22.71
N ASP A 260 13.02 -2.73 21.58
CA ASP A 260 12.22 -3.15 20.41
C ASP A 260 10.71 -3.28 20.67
N HIS A 261 10.22 -2.70 21.76
CA HIS A 261 8.79 -2.60 21.99
C HIS A 261 8.17 -1.59 21.02
N ILE A 262 6.98 -1.88 20.56
CA ILE A 262 6.16 -0.91 19.85
C ILE A 262 5.32 -0.14 20.86
N ILE A 263 5.51 1.16 20.87
CA ILE A 263 4.81 2.09 21.73
C ILE A 263 3.81 2.88 20.90
N ILE A 264 2.54 2.80 21.26
CA ILE A 264 1.50 3.70 20.77
C ILE A 264 1.20 4.72 21.84
N LYS A 265 1.33 5.99 21.52
CA LYS A 265 1.24 7.12 22.42
C LYS A 265 0.20 8.11 21.91
N ALA A 266 -0.52 8.75 22.81
CA ALA A 266 -1.38 9.87 22.48
C ALA A 266 -0.53 11.10 22.13
N ASN A 267 -0.74 11.71 20.97
CA ASN A 267 -0.07 12.95 20.57
C ASN A 267 -0.97 14.21 20.74
N ALA A 268 -2.13 14.02 21.32
CA ALA A 268 -3.08 15.04 21.73
C ALA A 268 -4.03 14.43 22.78
N ASN A 269 -4.75 15.25 23.53
CA ASN A 269 -5.82 14.76 24.40
C ASN A 269 -6.89 14.05 23.57
N ILE A 270 -7.24 12.81 23.93
CA ILE A 270 -8.29 12.02 23.28
C ILE A 270 -9.48 11.92 24.24
N PHE A 271 -10.60 12.49 23.84
CA PHE A 271 -11.79 12.55 24.68
C PHE A 271 -12.64 11.28 24.60
N PRO A 272 -13.46 10.97 25.63
CA PRO A 272 -14.35 9.81 25.60
C PRO A 272 -15.23 9.80 24.36
N GLY A 273 -15.31 8.63 23.69
CA GLY A 273 -16.04 8.43 22.43
C GLY A 273 -15.25 8.75 21.16
N GLU A 274 -14.08 9.37 21.26
CA GLU A 274 -13.24 9.61 20.08
C GLU A 274 -12.52 8.35 19.64
N GLU A 275 -12.41 8.16 18.31
CA GLU A 275 -11.64 7.09 17.69
C GLU A 275 -10.13 7.30 17.89
N LEU A 276 -9.40 6.20 18.06
CA LEU A 276 -7.95 6.24 17.97
C LEU A 276 -7.54 6.29 16.50
N ILE A 277 -6.80 7.33 16.13
CA ILE A 277 -6.43 7.61 14.74
C ILE A 277 -4.91 7.76 14.62
N MET A 278 -4.30 6.95 13.79
CA MET A 278 -2.89 6.98 13.50
C MET A 278 -2.63 7.31 12.03
N ARG A 279 -1.54 8.02 11.76
CA ARG A 279 -1.15 8.33 10.39
C ARG A 279 -0.82 7.05 9.63
N PRO A 280 -1.39 6.83 8.43
CA PRO A 280 -1.03 5.69 7.60
C PRO A 280 0.39 5.86 7.05
N ASN A 281 1.05 4.72 6.73
CA ASN A 281 2.31 4.75 6.01
C ASN A 281 2.14 5.49 4.68
N ALA A 282 3.14 6.31 4.31
CA ALA A 282 3.09 7.16 3.12
C ALA A 282 3.46 6.38 1.83
N ILE A 283 2.86 5.20 1.64
CA ILE A 283 2.91 4.46 0.38
C ILE A 283 1.91 5.05 -0.63
N SER A 284 2.13 4.81 -1.93
CA SER A 284 1.24 5.36 -2.96
C SER A 284 -0.20 4.83 -2.83
N ASN A 285 -1.17 5.58 -3.36
CA ASN A 285 -2.57 5.15 -3.40
C ASN A 285 -2.76 3.85 -4.20
N GLU A 286 -1.94 3.58 -5.20
CA GLU A 286 -1.96 2.32 -5.96
C GLU A 286 -1.74 1.13 -5.03
N HIS A 287 -0.65 1.12 -4.26
CA HIS A 287 -0.35 0.05 -3.32
C HIS A 287 -1.39 -0.04 -2.20
N ARG A 288 -1.92 1.12 -1.75
CA ARG A 288 -2.98 1.13 -0.74
C ARG A 288 -4.26 0.51 -1.26
N LEU A 289 -4.68 0.83 -2.49
CA LEU A 289 -5.86 0.19 -3.06
C LEU A 289 -5.65 -1.31 -3.25
N ILE A 290 -4.49 -1.72 -3.77
CA ILE A 290 -4.19 -3.13 -4.05
C ILE A 290 -4.24 -3.98 -2.77
N PHE A 291 -3.61 -3.52 -1.69
CA PHE A 291 -3.44 -4.33 -0.48
C PHE A 291 -4.37 -3.95 0.67
N PHE A 292 -4.91 -2.73 0.72
CA PHE A 292 -5.73 -2.25 1.84
C PHE A 292 -7.17 -1.87 1.44
N GLY A 293 -7.49 -1.84 0.15
CA GLY A 293 -8.82 -1.46 -0.33
C GLY A 293 -9.21 -0.02 -0.02
N GLU A 294 -8.22 0.88 0.08
CA GLU A 294 -8.44 2.28 0.44
C GLU A 294 -7.47 3.22 -0.28
N THR A 295 -7.87 4.48 -0.44
CA THR A 295 -7.04 5.56 -0.98
C THR A 295 -7.24 6.83 -0.15
N PHE A 296 -6.26 7.74 -0.17
CA PHE A 296 -6.31 9.00 0.53
C PHE A 296 -6.10 10.18 -0.43
N GLU A 297 -6.85 11.27 -0.22
CA GLU A 297 -6.71 12.49 -1.02
C GLU A 297 -5.31 13.11 -0.86
N GLU A 298 -4.73 13.02 0.31
CA GLU A 298 -3.39 13.52 0.65
C GLU A 298 -2.28 12.79 -0.13
N LEU A 299 -2.56 11.58 -0.64
CA LEU A 299 -1.65 10.81 -1.47
C LEU A 299 -1.98 10.89 -2.96
N LYS A 300 -3.00 11.65 -3.36
CA LYS A 300 -3.34 11.88 -4.76
C LYS A 300 -2.13 12.49 -5.48
N ALA A 301 -1.78 11.96 -6.62
CA ALA A 301 -0.58 12.33 -7.37
C ALA A 301 0.77 12.12 -6.65
N LYS A 302 0.81 11.40 -5.52
CA LYS A 302 2.06 10.96 -4.89
C LYS A 302 2.40 9.56 -5.37
N TYR A 303 3.30 9.46 -6.32
CA TYR A 303 3.78 8.19 -6.88
C TYR A 303 5.26 8.04 -6.60
N ASN A 304 5.65 6.90 -6.07
CA ASN A 304 7.06 6.52 -5.93
C ASN A 304 7.58 5.99 -7.28
N THR A 305 6.74 5.25 -7.99
CA THR A 305 7.00 4.73 -9.34
C THR A 305 5.74 4.90 -10.16
N PHE A 306 5.87 5.35 -11.40
CA PHE A 306 4.80 5.36 -12.37
C PHE A 306 5.15 4.35 -13.47
N ASN A 307 4.45 3.24 -13.51
CA ASN A 307 4.71 2.22 -14.51
C ASN A 307 4.08 2.63 -15.83
N ILE A 308 4.93 2.92 -16.78
CA ILE A 308 4.52 3.12 -18.16
C ILE A 308 4.21 1.73 -18.72
N PRO A 309 2.99 1.49 -19.22
CA PRO A 309 2.64 0.21 -19.81
C PRO A 309 3.67 -0.23 -20.84
N SER A 310 4.08 -1.48 -20.83
CA SER A 310 5.16 -2.05 -21.67
C SER A 310 4.84 -2.09 -23.18
N LEU A 311 3.68 -1.58 -23.57
CA LEU A 311 3.21 -1.51 -24.97
C LEU A 311 3.75 -0.29 -25.75
N ILE A 312 4.91 0.24 -25.35
CA ILE A 312 5.57 1.39 -25.98
C ILE A 312 5.62 1.31 -27.52
N PRO A 313 5.98 0.18 -28.15
CA PRO A 313 6.08 0.11 -29.60
C PRO A 313 4.77 0.35 -30.34
N ASN A 314 3.68 -0.20 -29.84
CA ASN A 314 2.37 -0.15 -30.53
C ASN A 314 1.66 1.22 -30.40
N TYR A 315 2.07 2.05 -29.42
CA TYR A 315 1.48 3.39 -29.23
C TYR A 315 2.20 4.51 -30.02
N ILE A 316 3.44 4.27 -30.44
CA ILE A 316 4.27 5.30 -31.11
C ILE A 316 4.23 5.15 -32.62
N THR A 317 4.08 3.93 -33.11
CA THR A 317 4.04 3.63 -34.54
C THR A 317 2.79 2.83 -34.88
N ASP A 318 2.17 3.14 -36.00
CA ASP A 318 1.06 2.32 -36.55
C ASP A 318 1.56 0.96 -37.12
N LYS A 319 2.84 0.68 -36.99
CA LYS A 319 3.48 -0.56 -37.41
C LYS A 319 3.93 -1.35 -36.17
N PRO A 320 3.70 -2.67 -36.14
CA PRO A 320 4.26 -3.52 -35.10
C PRO A 320 5.78 -3.46 -35.20
N VAL A 321 6.42 -2.98 -34.14
CA VAL A 321 7.88 -2.99 -34.01
C VAL A 321 8.21 -4.10 -33.04
N ASP A 322 8.98 -5.08 -33.48
CA ASP A 322 9.51 -6.15 -32.64
C ASP A 322 10.68 -5.57 -31.81
N PHE A 323 10.30 -4.87 -30.73
CA PHE A 323 11.23 -4.21 -29.84
C PHE A 323 11.17 -4.86 -28.47
N ASP A 324 12.19 -5.64 -28.14
CA ASP A 324 12.34 -6.20 -26.81
C ASP A 324 12.88 -5.13 -25.86
N ILE A 325 11.97 -4.59 -25.03
CA ILE A 325 12.31 -3.60 -24.00
C ILE A 325 13.31 -4.18 -22.98
N ASN A 326 13.36 -5.51 -22.81
CA ASN A 326 14.30 -6.18 -21.93
C ASN A 326 15.74 -6.11 -22.47
N SER A 327 15.90 -5.93 -23.79
CA SER A 327 17.21 -5.73 -24.42
C SER A 327 17.88 -4.41 -23.99
N LEU A 328 17.15 -3.49 -23.36
CA LEU A 328 17.65 -2.24 -22.81
C LEU A 328 18.27 -2.39 -21.40
N GLY A 329 18.20 -3.58 -20.83
CA GLY A 329 18.71 -3.90 -19.49
C GLY A 329 17.86 -3.32 -18.34
N PRO A 330 18.26 -3.52 -17.07
CA PRO A 330 17.47 -3.17 -15.88
C PRO A 330 17.16 -1.67 -15.70
N LYS A 331 17.76 -0.80 -16.52
CA LYS A 331 17.45 0.65 -16.54
C LYS A 331 16.14 1.01 -17.27
N SER A 332 15.42 0.04 -17.81
CA SER A 332 14.09 0.24 -18.41
C SER A 332 12.99 0.47 -17.37
N ARG A 333 13.23 0.16 -16.10
CA ARG A 333 12.40 0.60 -14.96
C ARG A 333 12.84 1.99 -14.55
N VAL A 334 12.11 2.96 -15.02
CA VAL A 334 12.45 4.36 -14.76
C VAL A 334 11.68 4.81 -13.54
N ASP A 335 12.40 4.97 -12.42
CA ASP A 335 11.88 5.71 -11.27
C ASP A 335 11.70 7.17 -11.68
N LEU A 336 10.43 7.58 -11.78
CA LEU A 336 10.02 8.88 -12.31
C LEU A 336 10.24 10.06 -11.32
N VAL A 337 11.14 9.93 -10.34
CA VAL A 337 11.17 10.84 -9.20
C VAL A 337 12.02 12.10 -9.43
N GLU A 338 13.03 12.11 -10.34
CA GLU A 338 13.95 13.26 -10.45
C GLU A 338 14.36 13.64 -11.90
N ILE A 339 15.07 14.77 -12.04
CA ILE A 339 15.58 15.33 -13.31
C ILE A 339 16.46 14.34 -14.09
N ASP A 340 17.14 13.43 -13.41
CA ASP A 340 17.93 12.34 -14.04
C ASP A 340 17.05 11.33 -14.80
N PHE A 341 15.77 11.26 -14.50
CA PHE A 341 14.77 10.53 -15.25
C PHE A 341 14.78 10.83 -16.74
N TYR A 342 14.73 12.12 -17.09
CA TYR A 342 14.69 12.52 -18.50
C TYR A 342 15.96 12.13 -19.25
N LYS A 343 17.12 12.17 -18.61
CA LYS A 343 18.39 11.75 -19.26
C LYS A 343 18.38 10.27 -19.62
N GLY A 344 17.92 9.41 -18.69
CA GLY A 344 17.79 7.97 -18.94
C GLY A 344 16.74 7.67 -20.01
N LEU A 345 15.58 8.32 -19.93
CA LEU A 345 14.49 8.15 -20.87
C LEU A 345 14.86 8.66 -22.26
N ILE A 346 15.49 9.83 -22.36
CA ILE A 346 15.99 10.39 -23.61
C ILE A 346 16.99 9.40 -24.27
N PHE A 347 17.89 8.82 -23.49
CA PHE A 347 18.82 7.83 -24.02
C PHE A 347 18.12 6.62 -24.63
N VAL A 348 17.10 6.09 -23.96
CA VAL A 348 16.28 4.97 -24.46
C VAL A 348 15.53 5.38 -25.73
N TYR A 349 14.88 6.53 -25.71
CA TYR A 349 14.09 7.00 -26.85
C TYR A 349 14.92 7.45 -28.04
N LYS A 350 16.16 7.89 -27.86
CA LYS A 350 17.12 8.10 -28.97
C LYS A 350 17.42 6.79 -29.70
N LYS A 351 17.66 5.70 -28.96
CA LYS A 351 17.84 4.39 -29.58
C LYS A 351 16.59 3.94 -30.32
N PHE A 352 15.43 4.14 -29.72
CA PHE A 352 14.15 3.83 -30.33
C PHE A 352 13.88 4.67 -31.59
N ALA A 353 14.09 5.99 -31.53
CA ALA A 353 13.97 6.89 -32.69
C ALA A 353 14.82 6.43 -33.87
N ARG A 354 16.06 6.03 -33.60
CA ARG A 354 16.97 5.46 -34.61
C ARG A 354 16.44 4.19 -35.25
N LEU A 355 15.83 3.30 -34.45
CA LEU A 355 15.26 2.05 -34.95
C LEU A 355 14.04 2.27 -35.87
N ILE A 356 13.23 3.30 -35.60
CA ILE A 356 12.04 3.63 -36.39
C ILE A 356 12.30 4.65 -37.50
N GLY A 357 13.56 5.11 -37.67
CA GLY A 357 13.92 6.09 -38.70
C GLY A 357 13.45 7.52 -38.41
N GLU A 358 13.22 7.88 -37.13
CA GLU A 358 12.91 9.24 -36.71
C GLU A 358 14.16 9.97 -36.18
N ASP A 359 14.02 11.29 -35.89
CA ASP A 359 15.08 12.13 -35.34
C ASP A 359 15.60 11.60 -34.00
N ASP A 360 16.85 11.12 -33.98
CA ASP A 360 17.52 10.59 -32.80
C ASP A 360 18.29 11.61 -31.97
N SER A 361 18.06 12.90 -32.22
CA SER A 361 18.53 13.98 -31.36
C SER A 361 17.83 13.99 -30.01
N ASP A 362 18.37 14.71 -29.03
CA ASP A 362 17.71 14.89 -27.73
C ASP A 362 16.32 15.50 -27.87
N MET A 363 16.18 16.46 -28.82
CA MET A 363 14.90 17.09 -29.13
C MET A 363 13.93 16.10 -29.80
N GLY A 364 14.40 15.28 -30.72
CA GLY A 364 13.61 14.21 -31.36
C GLY A 364 13.10 13.20 -30.34
N ALA A 365 13.99 12.72 -29.47
CA ALA A 365 13.62 11.82 -28.36
C ALA A 365 12.57 12.48 -27.43
N CYS A 366 12.72 13.73 -27.03
CA CYS A 366 11.74 14.46 -26.22
C CYS A 366 10.37 14.56 -26.91
N LYS A 367 10.32 14.80 -28.21
CA LYS A 367 9.08 14.83 -28.99
C LYS A 367 8.37 13.47 -28.99
N LEU A 368 9.12 12.37 -29.12
CA LEU A 368 8.58 11.02 -29.01
C LEU A 368 8.02 10.72 -27.62
N ILE A 369 8.77 11.05 -26.57
CA ILE A 369 8.32 10.90 -25.18
C ILE A 369 7.03 11.70 -24.96
N LEU A 370 7.00 12.96 -25.42
CA LEU A 370 5.83 13.83 -25.28
C LEU A 370 4.60 13.25 -25.98
N ARG A 371 4.76 12.75 -27.22
CA ARG A 371 3.70 12.08 -27.98
C ARG A 371 3.17 10.88 -27.21
N TYR A 372 4.04 10.09 -26.64
CA TYR A 372 3.70 8.91 -25.87
C TYR A 372 2.95 9.25 -24.58
N LEU A 373 3.50 10.12 -23.74
CA LEU A 373 2.85 10.55 -22.49
C LEU A 373 1.47 11.20 -22.74
N SER A 374 1.35 11.97 -23.83
CA SER A 374 0.07 12.55 -24.21
C SER A 374 -0.98 11.49 -24.57
N ARG A 375 -0.60 10.47 -25.34
CA ARG A 375 -1.51 9.35 -25.67
C ARG A 375 -1.94 8.57 -24.42
N ILE A 376 -1.02 8.34 -23.49
CA ILE A 376 -1.38 7.70 -22.21
C ILE A 376 -2.36 8.59 -21.44
N ARG A 377 -2.11 9.89 -21.34
CA ARG A 377 -3.03 10.83 -20.69
C ARG A 377 -4.42 10.77 -21.33
N ASP A 378 -4.49 10.75 -22.66
CA ASP A 378 -5.76 10.72 -23.41
C ASP A 378 -6.56 9.45 -23.08
N ASN A 379 -5.93 8.32 -22.73
CA ASN A 379 -6.63 7.13 -22.24
C ASN A 379 -7.39 7.40 -20.92
N TYR A 380 -6.83 8.23 -20.03
CA TYR A 380 -7.53 8.60 -18.79
C TYR A 380 -8.72 9.50 -19.05
N ASP A 381 -8.72 10.30 -20.14
CA ASP A 381 -9.87 11.12 -20.54
C ASP A 381 -11.05 10.26 -21.03
N LEU A 382 -10.80 9.03 -21.47
CA LEU A 382 -11.83 8.06 -21.85
C LEU A 382 -12.47 7.36 -20.65
N ILE A 383 -11.84 7.41 -19.47
CA ILE A 383 -12.37 6.81 -18.24
C ILE A 383 -13.29 7.82 -17.54
N GLY A 384 -14.56 7.82 -17.91
CA GLY A 384 -15.57 8.71 -17.33
C GLY A 384 -16.05 8.24 -15.94
N HIS A 385 -16.38 9.20 -15.06
CA HIS A 385 -16.95 8.89 -13.74
C HIS A 385 -18.24 8.05 -13.84
N ASP A 386 -19.04 8.25 -14.87
CA ASP A 386 -20.27 7.48 -15.07
C ASP A 386 -19.99 6.02 -15.41
N GLN A 387 -18.93 5.75 -16.18
CA GLN A 387 -18.49 4.40 -16.46
C GLN A 387 -18.01 3.70 -15.16
N ILE A 388 -17.28 4.40 -14.30
CA ILE A 388 -16.86 3.87 -13.00
C ILE A 388 -18.09 3.53 -12.15
N ARG A 389 -19.08 4.42 -12.07
CA ARG A 389 -20.34 4.21 -11.32
C ARG A 389 -21.21 3.08 -11.85
N GLN A 390 -21.12 2.75 -13.12
CA GLN A 390 -21.84 1.61 -13.70
C GLN A 390 -21.26 0.26 -13.27
N VAL A 391 -19.96 0.22 -13.02
CA VAL A 391 -19.23 -1.02 -12.73
C VAL A 391 -19.01 -1.25 -11.23
N TYR A 392 -18.89 -0.17 -10.45
CA TYR A 392 -18.71 -0.23 -9.01
C TYR A 392 -19.95 0.25 -8.27
N PHE A 393 -20.46 -0.55 -7.34
CA PHE A 393 -21.71 -0.27 -6.63
C PHE A 393 -21.51 0.39 -5.28
N ARG A 394 -20.39 0.09 -4.59
CA ARG A 394 -20.11 0.67 -3.27
C ARG A 394 -19.47 2.05 -3.43
N LYS A 395 -20.04 3.05 -2.73
CA LYS A 395 -19.55 4.44 -2.78
C LYS A 395 -18.05 4.55 -2.51
N LYS A 396 -17.54 3.81 -1.51
CA LYS A 396 -16.11 3.80 -1.17
C LYS A 396 -15.23 3.32 -2.33
N ASP A 397 -15.66 2.29 -3.04
CA ASP A 397 -14.91 1.76 -4.19
C ASP A 397 -14.88 2.76 -5.34
N ILE A 398 -16.04 3.38 -5.62
CA ILE A 398 -16.14 4.43 -6.64
C ILE A 398 -15.17 5.57 -6.33
N GLU A 399 -15.14 6.07 -5.09
CA GLU A 399 -14.25 7.14 -4.67
C GLU A 399 -12.77 6.72 -4.77
N ASN A 400 -12.43 5.49 -4.39
CA ASN A 400 -11.08 4.97 -4.49
C ASN A 400 -10.61 4.91 -5.95
N VAL A 401 -11.44 4.37 -6.85
CA VAL A 401 -11.13 4.25 -8.28
C VAL A 401 -10.96 5.63 -8.92
N ILE A 402 -11.87 6.56 -8.62
CA ILE A 402 -11.78 7.94 -9.12
C ILE A 402 -10.46 8.59 -8.66
N ARG A 403 -10.06 8.43 -7.39
CA ARG A 403 -8.80 8.98 -6.89
C ARG A 403 -7.58 8.41 -7.59
N ILE A 404 -7.56 7.13 -7.90
CA ILE A 404 -6.48 6.53 -8.69
C ILE A 404 -6.43 7.16 -10.08
N VAL A 405 -7.53 7.12 -10.83
CA VAL A 405 -7.59 7.60 -12.22
C VAL A 405 -7.21 9.08 -12.31
N GLU A 406 -7.81 9.92 -11.46
CA GLU A 406 -7.49 11.36 -11.44
C GLU A 406 -6.06 11.63 -10.96
N GLY A 407 -5.58 10.91 -9.95
CA GLY A 407 -4.24 11.05 -9.43
C GLY A 407 -3.18 10.73 -10.48
N GLU A 408 -3.34 9.64 -11.21
CA GLU A 408 -2.45 9.24 -12.31
C GLU A 408 -2.47 10.26 -13.45
N LYS A 409 -3.67 10.75 -13.84
CA LYS A 409 -3.83 11.79 -14.84
C LYS A 409 -3.09 13.06 -14.44
N MET A 410 -3.30 13.55 -13.21
CA MET A 410 -2.60 14.75 -12.68
C MET A 410 -1.08 14.56 -12.68
N TYR A 411 -0.61 13.38 -12.33
CA TYR A 411 0.81 13.05 -12.35
C TYR A 411 1.39 13.15 -13.77
N LEU A 412 0.71 12.55 -14.77
CA LEU A 412 1.09 12.61 -16.18
C LEU A 412 1.10 14.05 -16.72
N GLU A 413 0.08 14.84 -16.43
CA GLU A 413 0.01 16.25 -16.84
C GLU A 413 1.20 17.04 -16.31
N LYS A 414 1.53 16.88 -15.03
CA LYS A 414 2.72 17.51 -14.44
C LYS A 414 4.01 17.08 -15.15
N ARG A 415 4.14 15.81 -15.52
CA ARG A 415 5.33 15.31 -16.23
C ARG A 415 5.40 15.81 -17.67
N ILE A 416 4.29 15.88 -18.37
CA ILE A 416 4.19 16.48 -19.70
C ILE A 416 4.65 17.95 -19.65
N ASP A 417 4.21 18.72 -18.67
CA ASP A 417 4.58 20.14 -18.54
C ASP A 417 6.06 20.33 -18.17
N THR A 418 6.60 19.45 -17.33
CA THR A 418 8.03 19.42 -17.02
C THR A 418 8.85 19.12 -18.28
N LEU A 419 8.44 18.14 -19.09
CA LEU A 419 9.10 17.80 -20.35
C LEU A 419 9.06 18.96 -21.35
N LYS A 420 7.92 19.62 -21.51
CA LYS A 420 7.78 20.82 -22.38
C LYS A 420 8.72 21.95 -21.94
N THR A 421 8.88 22.13 -20.63
CA THR A 421 9.81 23.12 -20.07
C THR A 421 11.27 22.75 -20.36
N TYR A 422 11.61 21.48 -20.20
CA TYR A 422 12.94 20.97 -20.57
C TYR A 422 13.24 21.18 -22.08
N MET A 423 12.27 20.88 -22.95
CA MET A 423 12.40 21.09 -24.40
C MET A 423 12.65 22.56 -24.76
N ARG A 424 11.95 23.50 -24.12
CA ARG A 424 12.19 24.95 -24.31
C ARG A 424 13.60 25.33 -23.94
N ASN A 425 14.09 24.90 -22.78
CA ASN A 425 15.44 25.16 -22.32
C ASN A 425 16.51 24.55 -23.25
N LEU A 426 16.23 23.38 -23.82
CA LEU A 426 17.10 22.72 -24.79
C LEU A 426 17.18 23.50 -26.09
N ASP A 427 16.05 24.01 -26.61
CA ASP A 427 15.98 24.82 -27.81
C ASP A 427 16.75 26.15 -27.65
N GLU A 428 16.59 26.82 -26.49
CA GLU A 428 17.34 28.04 -26.18
C GLU A 428 18.86 27.82 -26.12
N ARG A 429 19.30 26.70 -25.54
CA ARG A 429 20.72 26.33 -25.51
C ARG A 429 21.27 26.08 -26.91
N ASN A 430 20.52 25.40 -27.75
CA ASN A 430 20.91 25.12 -29.13
C ASN A 430 21.01 26.41 -29.95
N LYS A 431 20.07 27.35 -29.76
CA LYS A 431 20.12 28.67 -30.42
C LYS A 431 21.34 29.50 -30.00
N ARG A 432 21.70 29.52 -28.71
CA ARG A 432 22.90 30.21 -28.22
C ARG A 432 24.17 29.62 -28.82
N LYS A 433 24.26 28.27 -28.90
CA LYS A 433 25.42 27.60 -29.48
C LYS A 433 25.62 27.99 -30.96
N ILE A 434 24.53 28.00 -31.73
CA ILE A 434 24.58 28.41 -33.15
C ILE A 434 25.04 29.84 -33.30
N ASN A 435 24.61 30.75 -32.41
CA ASN A 435 25.05 32.18 -32.49
C ASN A 435 26.53 32.31 -32.13
N TYR A 436 27.08 31.58 -31.15
CA TYR A 436 28.51 31.60 -30.85
C TYR A 436 29.33 31.06 -32.01
N ASP A 437 28.92 29.94 -32.60
CA ASP A 437 29.62 29.35 -33.74
C ASP A 437 29.55 30.26 -35.00
N ALA A 438 28.54 31.14 -35.13
CA ALA A 438 28.41 32.12 -36.21
C ALA A 438 29.23 33.41 -35.99
N GLU A 439 29.46 33.80 -34.74
CA GLU A 439 30.32 34.94 -34.40
C GLU A 439 31.82 34.61 -34.63
N ASP A 440 32.26 33.39 -34.26
CA ASP A 440 33.63 32.93 -34.49
C ASP A 440 33.99 32.75 -35.98
N VAL A 441 33.00 32.57 -36.86
CA VAL A 441 33.23 32.47 -38.33
C VAL A 441 33.35 33.84 -39.00
N ASN A 442 32.84 34.92 -38.38
CA ASN A 442 32.92 36.28 -38.91
C ASN A 442 34.22 37.03 -38.51
N ASP A 443 34.99 36.44 -37.56
CA ASP A 443 36.28 37.00 -37.11
C ASP A 443 37.50 36.32 -37.78
N LEU A 444 37.27 35.42 -38.75
CA LEU A 444 38.26 34.80 -39.61
C LEU A 444 38.16 35.34 -41.06
#